data_1b5073d2ad42be301fd90b67cf18ae26
#
_entry.id   1b5073d2ad42be301fd90b67cf18ae26
#
_cell.length_a   1.000
_cell.length_b   1.000
_cell.length_c   1.000
_cell.angle_alpha   90.00
_cell.angle_beta   90.00
_cell.angle_gamma   90.00
#
_symmetry.space_group_name_H-M   'P 1'
#
loop_
_entity.id
_entity.type
_entity.pdbx_description
1 polymer ?
#
loop_
_entity_poly.entity_id
_entity_poly.type
_entity_poly.pdbx_seq_one_letter_code
_entity_poly.pdbx_strand_id
1 'polypeptide(L)'
;MTELWSGPIKDNPVNFVKYVFPWGQKDTPLEEFKGPRKWQEKILMEMAVHIQRNNVLDLPEMFRLAVASGRGIGKSALVAWIIIWMLSTRLGSTIIVTANTEQQLRSRTWAELGKWLTLSINSHWFTKTATTIKPAPWFEEALINDLKIDTGYYYAQAQLWSEENPDAFAGIHSSYGVCLIMDEASGIPAPIYSVSEGFFSEPTANRYWLTFSNPRR
;
A
#
# COMPACT_ATOMS: atom_id res chain seq x y z
N MET A 1 -9.14 17.83 -3.72
CA MET A 1 -7.75 17.54 -3.27
C MET A 1 -7.51 17.87 -1.80
N THR A 2 -7.87 19.06 -1.34
CA THR A 2 -7.60 19.51 0.03
C THR A 2 -8.11 18.60 1.14
N GLU A 3 -9.28 17.98 0.98
CA GLU A 3 -9.84 17.08 2.01
C GLU A 3 -9.05 15.79 2.18
N LEU A 4 -8.58 15.16 1.09
CA LEU A 4 -7.78 13.92 1.17
C LEU A 4 -6.45 14.13 1.90
N TRP A 5 -5.92 15.35 1.88
CA TRP A 5 -4.67 15.70 2.55
C TRP A 5 -4.87 16.35 3.92
N SER A 6 -6.12 16.47 4.39
CA SER A 6 -6.40 16.88 5.76
C SER A 6 -5.91 15.82 6.75
N GLY A 7 -5.41 16.23 7.92
CA GLY A 7 -4.92 15.30 8.95
C GLY A 7 -5.90 14.18 9.31
N PRO A 8 -7.20 14.48 9.54
CA PRO A 8 -8.21 13.47 9.84
C PRO A 8 -8.37 12.37 8.79
N ILE A 9 -8.04 12.62 7.52
CA ILE A 9 -8.14 11.64 6.44
C ILE A 9 -6.78 11.05 6.08
N LYS A 10 -5.76 11.89 5.83
CA LYS A 10 -4.46 11.39 5.39
C LYS A 10 -3.75 10.53 6.46
N ASP A 11 -3.87 10.90 7.73
CA ASP A 11 -3.21 10.26 8.85
C ASP A 11 -4.09 9.20 9.55
N ASN A 12 -5.27 8.95 9.02
CA ASN A 12 -6.18 7.91 9.48
C ASN A 12 -6.65 7.02 8.31
N PRO A 13 -5.98 5.88 8.06
CA PRO A 13 -6.35 4.97 6.98
C PRO A 13 -7.81 4.47 7.05
N VAL A 14 -8.42 4.37 8.23
CA VAL A 14 -9.85 4.00 8.36
C VAL A 14 -10.73 5.07 7.74
N ASN A 15 -10.50 6.33 8.10
CA ASN A 15 -11.26 7.46 7.59
C ASN A 15 -11.04 7.62 6.07
N PHE A 16 -9.81 7.45 5.61
CA PHE A 16 -9.49 7.45 4.19
C PHE A 16 -10.31 6.41 3.43
N VAL A 17 -10.31 5.16 3.87
CA VAL A 17 -11.04 4.06 3.21
C VAL A 17 -12.54 4.32 3.22
N LYS A 18 -13.09 4.83 4.32
CA LYS A 18 -14.51 5.18 4.42
C LYS A 18 -14.90 6.36 3.52
N TYR A 19 -13.98 7.30 3.29
CA TYR A 19 -14.23 8.49 2.48
C TYR A 19 -14.05 8.24 0.97
N VAL A 20 -13.04 7.46 0.59
CA VAL A 20 -12.59 7.34 -0.81
C VAL A 20 -13.44 6.39 -1.62
N PHE A 21 -14.06 5.39 -1.00
CA PHE A 21 -14.83 4.38 -1.70
C PHE A 21 -16.36 4.58 -1.53
N PRO A 22 -17.18 4.19 -2.55
CA PRO A 22 -18.62 4.43 -2.59
C PRO A 22 -19.41 3.43 -1.74
N TRP A 23 -19.13 3.35 -0.44
CA TRP A 23 -19.81 2.45 0.48
C TRP A 23 -21.30 2.76 0.59
N GLY A 24 -22.17 1.75 0.41
CA GLY A 24 -23.60 1.88 0.51
C GLY A 24 -24.25 2.73 -0.59
N GLN A 25 -23.51 3.14 -1.62
CA GLN A 25 -24.06 3.92 -2.71
C GLN A 25 -24.77 3.01 -3.69
N LYS A 26 -26.01 3.39 -4.03
CA LYS A 26 -26.84 2.67 -4.99
C LYS A 26 -26.15 2.58 -6.35
N ASP A 27 -26.38 1.48 -7.05
CA ASP A 27 -25.85 1.20 -8.38
C ASP A 27 -24.30 1.09 -8.42
N THR A 28 -23.67 0.83 -7.27
CA THR A 28 -22.22 0.53 -7.17
C THR A 28 -21.98 -0.89 -6.64
N PRO A 29 -20.80 -1.48 -6.89
CA PRO A 29 -20.45 -2.80 -6.35
C PRO A 29 -20.39 -2.84 -4.80
N LEU A 30 -20.46 -1.68 -4.13
CA LEU A 30 -20.41 -1.56 -2.67
C LEU A 30 -21.75 -1.17 -2.04
N GLU A 31 -22.85 -1.22 -2.78
CA GLU A 31 -24.20 -0.86 -2.31
C GLU A 31 -24.60 -1.59 -1.02
N GLU A 32 -24.32 -2.90 -0.95
CA GLU A 32 -24.64 -3.74 0.21
C GLU A 32 -23.63 -3.61 1.38
N PHE A 33 -22.55 -2.86 1.20
CA PHE A 33 -21.47 -2.77 2.17
C PHE A 33 -21.41 -1.38 2.82
N LYS A 34 -21.33 -1.35 4.13
CA LYS A 34 -21.25 -0.10 4.91
C LYS A 34 -19.82 0.37 5.22
N GLY A 35 -18.82 -0.39 4.81
CA GLY A 35 -17.41 -0.11 5.08
C GLY A 35 -16.55 -1.38 5.21
N PRO A 36 -15.30 -1.25 5.68
CA PRO A 36 -14.42 -2.36 5.97
C PRO A 36 -15.04 -3.34 6.98
N ARG A 37 -14.65 -4.61 6.90
CA ARG A 37 -14.97 -5.59 7.94
C ARG A 37 -14.24 -5.25 9.23
N LYS A 38 -14.76 -5.62 10.39
CA LYS A 38 -14.19 -5.28 11.72
C LYS A 38 -12.70 -5.59 11.86
N TRP A 39 -12.23 -6.73 11.33
CA TRP A 39 -10.81 -7.08 11.41
C TRP A 39 -9.92 -6.20 10.50
N GLN A 40 -10.41 -5.79 9.34
CA GLN A 40 -9.73 -4.85 8.44
C GLN A 40 -9.66 -3.46 9.07
N GLU A 41 -10.79 -3.01 9.63
CA GLU A 41 -10.87 -1.74 10.35
C GLU A 41 -9.90 -1.70 11.54
N LYS A 42 -9.77 -2.81 12.28
CA LYS A 42 -8.80 -2.93 13.38
C LYS A 42 -7.35 -2.69 12.88
N ILE A 43 -6.94 -3.34 11.79
CA ILE A 43 -5.60 -3.16 11.22
C ILE A 43 -5.38 -1.71 10.76
N LEU A 44 -6.35 -1.13 10.03
CA LEU A 44 -6.25 0.26 9.60
C LEU A 44 -6.19 1.23 10.78
N MET A 45 -6.84 0.90 11.90
CA MET A 45 -6.77 1.69 13.13
C MET A 45 -5.41 1.55 13.82
N GLU A 46 -4.81 0.37 13.85
CA GLU A 46 -3.45 0.15 14.35
C GLU A 46 -2.42 0.99 13.56
N MET A 47 -2.60 1.08 12.23
CA MET A 47 -1.79 1.97 11.39
C MET A 47 -2.01 3.45 11.77
N ALA A 48 -3.26 3.88 11.99
CA ALA A 48 -3.56 5.25 12.40
C ALA A 48 -2.90 5.61 13.73
N VAL A 49 -2.96 4.72 14.72
CA VAL A 49 -2.30 4.91 16.03
C VAL A 49 -0.79 5.00 15.87
N HIS A 50 -0.19 4.14 15.03
CA HIS A 50 1.25 4.20 14.73
C HIS A 50 1.65 5.54 14.09
N ILE A 51 0.89 6.02 13.12
CA ILE A 51 1.15 7.30 12.46
C ILE A 51 1.10 8.46 13.46
N GLN A 52 0.08 8.49 14.32
CA GLN A 52 -0.05 9.52 15.34
C GLN A 52 1.12 9.49 16.34
N ARG A 53 1.55 8.28 16.73
CA ARG A 53 2.72 8.11 17.59
C ARG A 53 4.00 8.58 16.92
N ASN A 54 4.22 8.22 15.66
CA ASN A 54 5.41 8.64 14.91
C ASN A 54 5.50 10.15 14.70
N ASN A 55 4.38 10.86 14.65
CA ASN A 55 4.37 12.32 14.49
C ASN A 55 5.00 13.09 15.68
N VAL A 56 5.20 12.43 16.82
CA VAL A 56 5.77 13.04 18.04
C VAL A 56 7.09 12.40 18.47
N LEU A 57 7.60 11.42 17.72
CA LEU A 57 8.87 10.76 18.01
C LEU A 57 10.02 11.45 17.28
N ASP A 58 11.15 11.65 17.98
CA ASP A 58 12.39 12.16 17.38
C ASP A 58 12.97 11.17 16.35
N LEU A 59 12.82 9.87 16.61
CA LEU A 59 13.20 8.78 15.72
C LEU A 59 11.97 7.96 15.36
N PRO A 60 11.42 8.14 14.15
CA PRO A 60 10.25 7.39 13.71
C PRO A 60 10.49 5.88 13.68
N GLU A 61 9.52 5.12 14.17
CA GLU A 61 9.53 3.66 14.13
C GLU A 61 8.95 3.13 12.82
N MET A 62 9.38 1.96 12.37
CA MET A 62 8.79 1.25 11.25
C MET A 62 7.54 0.49 11.70
N PHE A 63 6.46 0.57 10.92
CA PHE A 63 5.28 -0.26 11.12
C PHE A 63 5.50 -1.65 10.54
N ARG A 64 5.47 -2.67 11.36
CA ARG A 64 5.55 -4.08 10.96
C ARG A 64 4.25 -4.80 11.31
N LEU A 65 3.66 -5.48 10.35
CA LEU A 65 2.43 -6.25 10.54
C LEU A 65 2.52 -7.60 9.85
N ALA A 66 2.14 -8.65 10.56
CA ALA A 66 1.95 -9.98 9.99
C ALA A 66 0.49 -10.45 10.20
N VAL A 67 -0.19 -10.79 9.12
CA VAL A 67 -1.57 -11.28 9.15
C VAL A 67 -1.62 -12.73 8.64
N ALA A 68 -1.87 -13.66 9.53
CA ALA A 68 -2.15 -15.05 9.20
C ALA A 68 -3.66 -15.31 9.32
N SER A 69 -4.33 -15.69 8.23
CA SER A 69 -5.78 -15.88 8.25
C SER A 69 -6.26 -16.75 7.08
N GLY A 70 -7.48 -17.26 7.17
CA GLY A 70 -8.10 -18.06 6.12
C GLY A 70 -8.27 -17.33 4.77
N ARG A 71 -8.66 -18.11 3.75
CA ARG A 71 -8.96 -17.57 2.41
C ARG A 71 -10.30 -16.86 2.39
N GLY A 72 -10.49 -15.94 1.43
CA GLY A 72 -11.79 -15.30 1.17
C GLY A 72 -12.25 -14.26 2.19
N ILE A 73 -11.43 -13.91 3.16
CA ILE A 73 -11.80 -12.94 4.20
C ILE A 73 -11.58 -11.47 3.81
N GLY A 74 -11.01 -11.19 2.62
CA GLY A 74 -10.79 -9.83 2.13
C GLY A 74 -9.39 -9.28 2.37
N LYS A 75 -8.34 -10.13 2.47
CA LYS A 75 -6.94 -9.67 2.57
C LYS A 75 -6.52 -8.81 1.38
N SER A 76 -6.78 -9.26 0.16
CA SER A 76 -6.39 -8.52 -1.05
C SER A 76 -7.09 -7.16 -1.16
N ALA A 77 -8.32 -7.02 -0.67
CA ALA A 77 -9.00 -5.73 -0.59
C ALA A 77 -8.28 -4.79 0.40
N LEU A 78 -7.91 -5.29 1.59
CA LEU A 78 -7.15 -4.50 2.58
C LEU A 78 -5.80 -4.05 2.00
N VAL A 79 -5.08 -4.96 1.33
CA VAL A 79 -3.81 -4.63 0.63
C VAL A 79 -4.04 -3.51 -0.40
N ALA A 80 -5.08 -3.62 -1.22
CA ALA A 80 -5.42 -2.60 -2.21
C ALA A 80 -5.71 -1.23 -1.55
N TRP A 81 -6.47 -1.20 -0.46
CA TRP A 81 -6.77 0.04 0.25
C TRP A 81 -5.54 0.70 0.85
N ILE A 82 -4.62 -0.08 1.42
CA ILE A 82 -3.36 0.44 1.97
C ILE A 82 -2.50 1.04 0.87
N ILE A 83 -2.38 0.38 -0.29
CA ILE A 83 -1.63 0.90 -1.44
C ILE A 83 -2.25 2.21 -1.93
N ILE A 84 -3.57 2.26 -2.12
CA ILE A 84 -4.27 3.46 -2.61
C ILE A 84 -4.15 4.60 -1.57
N TRP A 85 -4.30 4.29 -0.27
CA TRP A 85 -4.09 5.25 0.80
C TRP A 85 -2.69 5.85 0.75
N MET A 86 -1.67 5.00 0.66
CA MET A 86 -0.28 5.47 0.66
C MET A 86 0.05 6.28 -0.59
N LEU A 87 -0.35 5.82 -1.78
CA LEU A 87 -0.22 6.60 -3.02
C LEU A 87 -0.95 7.95 -2.95
N SER A 88 -2.10 8.01 -2.29
CA SER A 88 -2.91 9.23 -2.23
C SER A 88 -2.47 10.23 -1.18
N THR A 89 -1.77 9.79 -0.12
CA THR A 89 -1.51 10.60 1.08
C THR A 89 -0.03 10.71 1.45
N ARG A 90 0.82 9.81 0.96
CA ARG A 90 2.28 9.77 1.20
C ARG A 90 2.99 10.03 -0.13
N LEU A 91 2.84 11.27 -0.59
CA LEU A 91 3.35 11.70 -1.90
C LEU A 91 4.86 11.46 -2.01
N GLY A 92 5.32 10.98 -3.15
CA GLY A 92 6.73 10.61 -3.38
C GLY A 92 7.14 9.22 -2.87
N SER A 93 6.26 8.49 -2.16
CA SER A 93 6.59 7.18 -1.59
C SER A 93 6.62 6.06 -2.63
N THR A 94 7.41 5.03 -2.33
CA THR A 94 7.49 3.81 -3.13
C THR A 94 6.78 2.65 -2.45
N ILE A 95 5.96 1.92 -3.21
CA ILE A 95 5.26 0.74 -2.72
C ILE A 95 5.65 -0.47 -3.56
N ILE A 96 6.21 -1.50 -2.93
CA ILE A 96 6.54 -2.76 -3.56
C ILE A 96 5.59 -3.84 -3.07
N VAL A 97 4.99 -4.54 -4.02
CA VAL A 97 4.11 -5.68 -3.73
C VAL A 97 4.72 -6.92 -4.36
N THR A 98 4.88 -7.96 -3.56
CA THR A 98 5.39 -9.24 -4.03
C THR A 98 4.53 -10.41 -3.54
N ALA A 99 4.67 -11.56 -4.21
CA ALA A 99 4.04 -12.82 -3.85
C ALA A 99 4.93 -14.00 -4.29
N ASN A 100 4.52 -15.22 -3.95
CA ASN A 100 5.30 -16.41 -4.31
C ASN A 100 5.42 -16.66 -5.81
N THR A 101 4.41 -16.28 -6.58
CA THR A 101 4.39 -16.49 -8.03
C THR A 101 3.86 -15.28 -8.76
N GLU A 102 4.33 -15.09 -10.00
CA GLU A 102 3.84 -14.04 -10.88
C GLU A 102 2.32 -14.14 -11.10
N GLN A 103 1.81 -15.35 -11.30
CA GLN A 103 0.39 -15.58 -11.48
C GLN A 103 -0.44 -15.09 -10.28
N GLN A 104 -0.02 -15.41 -9.04
CA GLN A 104 -0.72 -14.95 -7.83
C GLN A 104 -0.67 -13.43 -7.72
N LEU A 105 0.50 -12.84 -7.94
CA LEU A 105 0.70 -11.42 -7.86
C LEU A 105 -0.18 -10.67 -8.87
N ARG A 106 -0.16 -11.08 -10.14
CA ARG A 106 -0.90 -10.40 -11.22
C ARG A 106 -2.40 -10.67 -11.19
N SER A 107 -2.79 -11.96 -11.11
CA SER A 107 -4.20 -12.35 -11.28
C SER A 107 -5.06 -12.13 -10.03
N ARG A 108 -4.45 -12.01 -8.85
CA ARG A 108 -5.18 -11.80 -7.59
C ARG A 108 -4.92 -10.42 -7.02
N THR A 109 -3.73 -10.17 -6.52
CA THR A 109 -3.42 -8.96 -5.78
C THR A 109 -3.48 -7.72 -6.68
N TRP A 110 -2.85 -7.76 -7.85
CA TRP A 110 -2.81 -6.64 -8.78
C TRP A 110 -4.15 -6.40 -9.50
N ALA A 111 -4.90 -7.46 -9.78
CA ALA A 111 -6.25 -7.36 -10.34
C ALA A 111 -7.23 -6.73 -9.33
N GLU A 112 -7.17 -7.18 -8.07
CA GLU A 112 -8.00 -6.60 -6.99
C GLU A 112 -7.66 -5.12 -6.75
N LEU A 113 -6.36 -4.78 -6.74
CA LEU A 113 -5.91 -3.39 -6.66
C LEU A 113 -6.48 -2.53 -7.80
N GLY A 114 -6.49 -3.03 -9.03
CA GLY A 114 -7.10 -2.33 -10.17
C GLY A 114 -8.59 -2.06 -9.99
N LYS A 115 -9.33 -3.06 -9.49
CA LYS A 115 -10.75 -2.91 -9.17
C LYS A 115 -10.98 -1.81 -8.13
N TRP A 116 -10.27 -1.85 -7.01
CA TRP A 116 -10.41 -0.84 -5.96
C TRP A 116 -9.96 0.56 -6.40
N LEU A 117 -8.89 0.64 -7.20
CA LEU A 117 -8.45 1.92 -7.76
C LEU A 117 -9.55 2.55 -8.63
N THR A 118 -10.22 1.77 -9.47
CA THR A 118 -11.33 2.27 -10.30
C THR A 118 -12.51 2.78 -9.47
N LEU A 119 -12.77 2.17 -8.30
CA LEU A 119 -13.83 2.58 -7.39
C LEU A 119 -13.48 3.83 -6.56
N SER A 120 -12.21 4.22 -6.50
CA SER A 120 -11.79 5.36 -5.69
C SER A 120 -12.15 6.70 -6.34
N ILE A 121 -12.57 7.68 -5.53
CA ILE A 121 -12.93 9.03 -6.01
C ILE A 121 -11.77 9.76 -6.70
N ASN A 122 -10.53 9.38 -6.39
CA ASN A 122 -9.30 9.94 -6.95
C ASN A 122 -8.58 9.01 -7.93
N SER A 123 -9.30 8.04 -8.52
CA SER A 123 -8.75 7.11 -9.53
C SER A 123 -8.03 7.84 -10.66
N HIS A 124 -8.53 8.99 -11.08
CA HIS A 124 -7.97 9.83 -12.14
C HIS A 124 -6.60 10.46 -11.82
N TRP A 125 -6.13 10.36 -10.56
CA TRP A 125 -4.79 10.81 -10.19
C TRP A 125 -3.70 9.86 -10.66
N PHE A 126 -4.05 8.62 -11.01
CA PHE A 126 -3.10 7.55 -11.26
C PHE A 126 -3.34 6.86 -12.59
N THR A 127 -2.25 6.40 -13.19
CA THR A 127 -2.25 5.51 -14.35
C THR A 127 -1.74 4.15 -13.92
N LYS A 128 -2.51 3.09 -14.24
CA LYS A 128 -2.19 1.70 -13.93
C LYS A 128 -1.77 0.95 -15.19
N THR A 129 -0.65 0.26 -15.12
CA THR A 129 -0.19 -0.73 -16.11
C THR A 129 -0.34 -2.17 -15.58
N ALA A 130 0.19 -3.14 -16.30
CA ALA A 130 0.23 -4.55 -15.86
C ALA A 130 1.02 -4.77 -14.56
N THR A 131 1.99 -3.91 -14.25
CA THR A 131 2.92 -4.09 -13.12
C THR A 131 3.12 -2.84 -12.27
N THR A 132 2.65 -1.67 -12.70
CA THR A 132 2.97 -0.40 -12.05
C THR A 132 1.75 0.50 -11.97
N ILE A 133 1.64 1.26 -10.88
CA ILE A 133 0.73 2.41 -10.75
C ILE A 133 1.61 3.63 -10.49
N LYS A 134 1.43 4.67 -11.30
CA LYS A 134 2.16 5.94 -11.21
C LYS A 134 1.18 7.11 -11.21
N PRO A 135 1.59 8.31 -10.78
CA PRO A 135 0.81 9.52 -11.02
C PRO A 135 0.45 9.67 -12.49
N ALA A 136 -0.76 10.12 -12.76
CA ALA A 136 -1.13 10.56 -14.10
C ALA A 136 -0.30 11.80 -14.50
N PRO A 137 -0.02 12.03 -15.80
CA PRO A 137 0.88 13.11 -16.23
C PRO A 137 0.54 14.49 -15.65
N TRP A 138 -0.73 14.85 -15.61
CA TRP A 138 -1.18 16.13 -15.05
C TRP A 138 -0.93 16.24 -13.55
N PHE A 139 -1.07 15.11 -12.82
CA PHE A 139 -0.83 15.07 -11.37
C PHE A 139 0.67 15.08 -11.07
N GLU A 140 1.47 14.36 -11.85
CA GLU A 140 2.92 14.39 -11.78
C GLU A 140 3.48 15.80 -12.00
N GLU A 141 2.97 16.51 -13.01
CA GLU A 141 3.34 17.89 -13.29
C GLU A 141 3.03 18.83 -12.10
N ALA A 142 1.84 18.69 -11.51
CA ALA A 142 1.46 19.43 -10.32
C ALA A 142 2.35 19.12 -9.10
N LEU A 143 2.69 17.84 -8.88
CA LEU A 143 3.59 17.43 -7.79
C LEU A 143 4.97 18.06 -7.92
N ILE A 144 5.54 18.07 -9.13
CA ILE A 144 6.86 18.64 -9.41
C ILE A 144 6.82 20.18 -9.31
N ASN A 145 5.87 20.80 -10.01
CA ASN A 145 5.86 22.26 -10.19
C ASN A 145 5.36 23.00 -8.93
N ASP A 146 4.31 22.48 -8.28
CA ASP A 146 3.66 23.17 -7.17
C ASP A 146 4.21 22.72 -5.81
N LEU A 147 4.41 21.40 -5.63
CA LEU A 147 4.79 20.82 -4.35
C LEU A 147 6.29 20.48 -4.25
N LYS A 148 7.06 20.61 -5.34
CA LYS A 148 8.51 20.30 -5.40
C LYS A 148 8.85 18.88 -4.96
N ILE A 149 7.97 17.92 -5.27
CA ILE A 149 8.15 16.51 -4.96
C ILE A 149 8.90 15.83 -6.11
N ASP A 150 9.96 15.09 -5.78
CA ASP A 150 10.60 14.19 -6.73
C ASP A 150 9.70 12.96 -6.95
N THR A 151 9.27 12.77 -8.20
CA THR A 151 8.38 11.68 -8.60
C THR A 151 9.10 10.46 -9.16
N GLY A 152 10.44 10.48 -9.24
CA GLY A 152 11.24 9.39 -9.81
C GLY A 152 11.02 8.05 -9.12
N TYR A 153 10.76 8.06 -7.83
CA TYR A 153 10.45 6.89 -7.01
C TYR A 153 9.01 6.83 -6.51
N TYR A 154 8.11 7.67 -7.06
CA TYR A 154 6.71 7.68 -6.67
C TYR A 154 5.87 6.71 -7.50
N TYR A 155 5.75 5.50 -7.02
CA TYR A 155 4.96 4.45 -7.68
C TYR A 155 4.59 3.31 -6.73
N ALA A 156 3.60 2.51 -7.13
CA ALA A 156 3.40 1.15 -6.64
C ALA A 156 3.77 0.16 -7.75
N GLN A 157 4.53 -0.87 -7.40
CA GLN A 157 5.02 -1.87 -8.36
C GLN A 157 4.80 -3.30 -7.86
N ALA A 158 4.29 -4.13 -8.76
CA ALA A 158 4.32 -5.59 -8.62
C ALA A 158 5.71 -6.08 -9.02
N GLN A 159 6.50 -6.56 -8.06
CA GLN A 159 7.87 -7.01 -8.25
C GLN A 159 8.03 -8.44 -7.75
N LEU A 160 8.63 -9.29 -8.58
CA LEU A 160 9.00 -10.65 -8.19
C LEU A 160 10.39 -10.68 -7.56
N TRP A 161 10.62 -11.66 -6.73
CA TRP A 161 11.92 -12.01 -6.17
C TRP A 161 12.48 -13.26 -6.85
N SER A 162 13.78 -13.50 -6.72
CA SER A 162 14.48 -14.70 -7.18
C SER A 162 15.32 -15.26 -6.05
N GLU A 163 15.26 -16.58 -5.84
CA GLU A 163 16.15 -17.26 -4.89
C GLU A 163 17.60 -17.29 -5.37
N GLU A 164 17.82 -17.33 -6.70
CA GLU A 164 19.14 -17.34 -7.29
C GLU A 164 19.86 -15.98 -7.17
N ASN A 165 19.08 -14.89 -7.11
CA ASN A 165 19.60 -13.54 -6.96
C ASN A 165 18.72 -12.71 -6.02
N PRO A 166 18.76 -12.97 -4.70
CA PRO A 166 17.96 -12.23 -3.73
C PRO A 166 18.27 -10.72 -3.70
N ASP A 167 19.52 -10.34 -3.92
CA ASP A 167 19.98 -8.95 -3.88
C ASP A 167 19.33 -8.08 -4.97
N ALA A 168 18.93 -8.68 -6.09
CA ALA A 168 18.18 -7.96 -7.12
C ALA A 168 16.77 -7.50 -6.66
N PHE A 169 16.24 -8.07 -5.59
CA PHE A 169 14.99 -7.64 -4.99
C PHE A 169 15.16 -6.39 -4.13
N ALA A 170 16.33 -6.22 -3.51
CA ALA A 170 16.69 -5.05 -2.71
C ALA A 170 17.15 -3.88 -3.60
N GLY A 171 17.28 -2.69 -3.03
CA GLY A 171 17.90 -1.54 -3.73
C GLY A 171 16.93 -0.43 -4.11
N ILE A 172 15.70 -0.48 -3.65
CA ILE A 172 14.75 0.63 -3.79
C ILE A 172 14.77 1.46 -2.50
N HIS A 173 15.11 2.73 -2.64
CA HIS A 173 15.14 3.69 -1.56
C HIS A 173 14.21 4.85 -1.88
N SER A 174 13.50 5.38 -0.89
CA SER A 174 12.73 6.60 -1.03
C SER A 174 12.81 7.40 0.26
N SER A 175 13.22 8.64 0.15
CA SER A 175 13.24 9.60 1.28
C SER A 175 11.85 10.02 1.74
N TYR A 176 10.82 9.80 0.93
CA TYR A 176 9.42 10.12 1.26
C TYR A 176 8.71 8.99 1.98
N GLY A 177 9.14 7.74 1.78
CA GLY A 177 8.56 6.59 2.43
C GLY A 177 8.56 5.33 1.57
N VAL A 178 8.54 4.18 2.24
CA VAL A 178 8.55 2.86 1.60
C VAL A 178 7.50 1.96 2.25
N CYS A 179 6.74 1.26 1.41
CA CYS A 179 5.87 0.18 1.84
C CYS A 179 6.24 -1.11 1.09
N LEU A 180 6.59 -2.13 1.83
CA LEU A 180 6.77 -3.48 1.29
C LEU A 180 5.58 -4.35 1.71
N ILE A 181 4.91 -4.93 0.73
CA ILE A 181 3.79 -5.86 0.95
C ILE A 181 4.15 -7.22 0.37
N MET A 182 4.17 -8.22 1.24
CA MET A 182 4.39 -9.62 0.87
C MET A 182 3.06 -10.37 0.99
N ASP A 183 2.46 -10.72 -0.16
CA ASP A 183 1.26 -11.56 -0.20
C ASP A 183 1.65 -13.04 -0.30
N GLU A 184 0.87 -13.93 0.31
CA GLU A 184 1.20 -15.36 0.46
C GLU A 184 2.59 -15.58 1.11
N ALA A 185 2.94 -14.74 2.08
CA ALA A 185 4.26 -14.58 2.69
C ALA A 185 4.86 -15.88 3.27
N SER A 186 4.03 -16.86 3.66
CA SER A 186 4.49 -18.16 4.19
C SER A 186 5.27 -19.00 3.15
N GLY A 187 5.27 -18.64 1.89
CA GLY A 187 6.02 -19.29 0.83
C GLY A 187 7.27 -18.54 0.39
N ILE A 188 7.51 -17.35 0.91
CA ILE A 188 8.68 -16.53 0.57
C ILE A 188 9.89 -17.04 1.38
N PRO A 189 11.04 -17.31 0.75
CA PRO A 189 12.24 -17.81 1.43
C PRO A 189 12.88 -16.80 2.38
N ALA A 190 13.58 -17.30 3.41
CA ALA A 190 14.26 -16.47 4.40
C ALA A 190 15.28 -15.47 3.80
N PRO A 191 16.09 -15.81 2.76
CA PRO A 191 17.00 -14.83 2.14
C PRO A 191 16.29 -13.59 1.62
N ILE A 192 15.05 -13.73 1.10
CA ILE A 192 14.26 -12.59 0.60
C ILE A 192 13.85 -11.67 1.75
N TYR A 193 13.49 -12.23 2.92
CA TYR A 193 13.24 -11.41 4.10
C TYR A 193 14.49 -10.64 4.55
N SER A 194 15.66 -11.28 4.51
CA SER A 194 16.92 -10.63 4.91
C SER A 194 17.27 -9.44 4.02
N VAL A 195 17.21 -9.60 2.69
CA VAL A 195 17.49 -8.49 1.77
C VAL A 195 16.42 -7.40 1.81
N SER A 196 15.20 -7.75 2.20
CA SER A 196 14.08 -6.79 2.33
C SER A 196 14.30 -5.74 3.43
N GLU A 197 15.16 -6.00 4.43
CA GLU A 197 15.53 -4.97 5.41
C GLU A 197 16.16 -3.74 4.74
N GLY A 198 16.84 -3.93 3.61
CA GLY A 198 17.46 -2.87 2.84
C GLY A 198 16.48 -1.80 2.32
N PHE A 199 15.20 -2.14 2.11
CA PHE A 199 14.17 -1.16 1.71
C PHE A 199 13.96 -0.05 2.75
N PHE A 200 14.32 -0.29 4.00
CA PHE A 200 13.99 0.56 5.14
C PHE A 200 15.19 1.27 5.74
N SER A 201 16.30 1.38 4.98
CA SER A 201 17.53 2.05 5.41
C SER A 201 17.36 3.57 5.63
N GLU A 202 16.46 4.20 4.90
CA GLU A 202 16.17 5.64 5.07
C GLU A 202 15.30 5.89 6.33
N PRO A 203 15.69 6.85 7.20
CA PRO A 203 15.00 7.10 8.46
C PRO A 203 13.73 7.95 8.29
N THR A 204 12.85 7.58 7.36
CA THR A 204 11.56 8.27 7.15
C THR A 204 10.48 7.72 8.07
N ALA A 205 9.51 8.56 8.44
CA ALA A 205 8.34 8.17 9.24
C ALA A 205 7.40 7.21 8.52
N ASN A 206 7.44 7.16 7.17
CA ASN A 206 6.52 6.38 6.36
C ASN A 206 7.15 5.04 5.94
N ARG A 207 7.47 4.19 6.91
CA ARG A 207 8.05 2.85 6.68
C ARG A 207 7.05 1.78 7.11
N TYR A 208 6.55 0.99 6.13
CA TYR A 208 5.53 -0.04 6.36
C TYR A 208 5.99 -1.36 5.77
N TRP A 209 6.08 -2.40 6.59
CA TRP A 209 6.34 -3.77 6.15
C TRP A 209 5.16 -4.66 6.54
N LEU A 210 4.43 -5.13 5.55
CA LEU A 210 3.19 -5.86 5.72
C LEU A 210 3.31 -7.26 5.10
N THR A 211 3.03 -8.29 5.86
CA THR A 211 3.05 -9.68 5.40
C THR A 211 1.68 -10.31 5.58
N PHE A 212 1.16 -10.90 4.54
CA PHE A 212 -0.13 -11.58 4.53
C PHE A 212 0.05 -13.03 4.13
N SER A 213 -0.50 -13.96 4.90
CA SER A 213 -0.42 -15.38 4.58
C SER A 213 -1.69 -16.14 4.93
N ASN A 214 -1.80 -17.32 4.34
CA ASN A 214 -2.72 -18.34 4.81
C ASN A 214 -1.92 -19.32 5.69
N PRO A 215 -2.44 -19.75 6.86
CA PRO A 215 -1.81 -20.80 7.63
C PRO A 215 -1.59 -22.04 6.76
N ARG A 216 -0.38 -22.57 6.71
CA ARG A 216 -0.14 -23.91 6.12
C ARG A 216 -0.64 -24.94 7.12
N ARG A 217 -1.39 -25.91 6.63
CA ARG A 217 -1.76 -27.09 7.41
C ARG A 217 -0.58 -28.03 7.51
#